data_685267ac494ced415dc5f14cf0deb159
#
_entry.id   685267ac494ced415dc5f14cf0deb159
#
_cell.length_a   1.000
_cell.length_b   1.000
_cell.length_c   1.000
_cell.angle_alpha   90.00
_cell.angle_beta   90.00
_cell.angle_gamma   90.00
#
_symmetry.space_group_name_H-M   'P 1'
#
loop_
_entity.id
_entity.type
_entity.pdbx_description
1 polymer ?
#
loop_
_entity_poly.entity_id
_entity_poly.type
_entity_poly.pdbx_seq_one_letter_code
_entity_poly.pdbx_strand_id
1 'polypeptide(L)'
;MKHGLLMRKPDQEREPERFARWLRFARDIWTEEKFVPPTFGHPESVTHNLKGSRRPKKDVPVTYGDCYNNSWGGIAVVGAWVGAMGTWSVPTVTQPDNPPSPATPAANGGGWQSASWVGLDGGAGIIEGTNSTDVLQAGVSQNLDSTGQPAYYAWYEWSVLLDGLTAMDPQYPYVFPIPITSMKVDAGDTITVVVQYVKHMGDDIADPIPPAGPYSFGGILLTNETSGEAVNLYLLPPPGGSFIGDSAEWIMECPTCYLGGTFPQFSTVHFDDAGACNVGDAPPGSDIGVELQKATRCFLVNKNGSLGNLVYGDLGTVDIVYQDYDPNP
;
A
#
# COMPACT_ATOMS: atom_id res chain seq x y z
N MET A 1 -17.27 13.71 13.65
CA MET A 1 -16.89 12.40 13.06
C MET A 1 -16.11 11.64 14.14
N LYS A 2 -16.70 10.62 14.77
CA LYS A 2 -16.09 9.96 15.93
C LYS A 2 -14.88 9.04 15.63
N HIS A 3 -14.57 8.75 14.36
CA HIS A 3 -13.56 7.74 14.00
C HIS A 3 -12.72 8.08 12.76
N GLY A 4 -12.53 9.37 12.46
CA GLY A 4 -11.53 9.79 11.46
C GLY A 4 -11.83 9.49 9.99
N LEU A 5 -12.98 8.92 9.66
CA LEU A 5 -13.37 8.70 8.27
C LEU A 5 -13.68 10.04 7.58
N LEU A 6 -12.79 10.46 6.70
CA LEU A 6 -13.01 11.63 5.84
C LEU A 6 -13.94 11.36 4.65
N MET A 7 -14.28 10.11 4.41
CA MET A 7 -15.18 9.76 3.32
C MET A 7 -16.58 10.30 3.59
N ARG A 8 -17.02 11.24 2.76
CA ARG A 8 -18.39 11.76 2.81
C ARG A 8 -19.37 10.61 2.59
N LYS A 9 -20.33 10.48 3.50
CA LYS A 9 -21.45 9.53 3.33
C LYS A 9 -22.19 9.86 2.02
N PRO A 10 -22.22 8.94 1.04
CA PRO A 10 -22.96 9.13 -0.19
C PRO A 10 -24.47 9.25 0.08
N ASP A 11 -25.19 9.92 -0.80
CA ASP A 11 -26.64 10.01 -0.72
C ASP A 11 -27.27 8.67 -1.15
N GLN A 12 -28.02 8.04 -0.25
CA GLN A 12 -28.60 6.72 -0.48
C GLN A 12 -29.56 6.67 -1.68
N GLU A 13 -30.26 7.74 -1.95
CA GLU A 13 -31.24 7.78 -3.05
C GLU A 13 -30.59 8.10 -4.39
N ARG A 14 -29.58 8.97 -4.38
CA ARG A 14 -28.89 9.44 -5.59
C ARG A 14 -27.73 8.54 -6.00
N GLU A 15 -27.08 7.87 -5.03
CA GLU A 15 -25.88 7.10 -5.22
C GLU A 15 -25.96 5.74 -4.50
N PRO A 16 -26.96 4.88 -4.81
CA PRO A 16 -27.27 3.69 -4.02
C PRO A 16 -26.12 2.68 -3.95
N GLU A 17 -25.39 2.47 -5.05
CA GLU A 17 -24.25 1.55 -5.07
C GLU A 17 -23.06 2.06 -4.24
N ARG A 18 -22.78 3.37 -4.33
CA ARG A 18 -21.74 4.03 -3.52
C ARG A 18 -22.11 4.02 -2.05
N PHE A 19 -23.40 4.28 -1.75
CA PHE A 19 -23.90 4.20 -0.39
C PHE A 19 -23.76 2.77 0.17
N ALA A 20 -24.07 1.75 -0.62
CA ALA A 20 -23.93 0.36 -0.20
C ALA A 20 -22.47 -0.01 0.09
N ARG A 21 -21.50 0.45 -0.74
CA ARG A 21 -20.05 0.28 -0.48
C ARG A 21 -19.62 1.04 0.77
N TRP A 22 -19.99 2.33 0.85
CA TRP A 22 -19.71 3.15 2.01
C TRP A 22 -20.30 2.55 3.30
N LEU A 23 -21.51 1.99 3.22
CA LEU A 23 -22.18 1.38 4.37
C LEU A 23 -21.48 0.09 4.83
N ARG A 24 -21.02 -0.75 3.91
CA ARG A 24 -20.19 -1.93 4.28
C ARG A 24 -18.97 -1.49 5.04
N PHE A 25 -18.23 -0.56 4.47
CA PHE A 25 -17.05 0.03 5.05
C PHE A 25 -17.31 0.72 6.40
N ALA A 26 -18.29 1.61 6.46
CA ALA A 26 -18.63 2.34 7.68
C ALA A 26 -19.19 1.42 8.79
N ARG A 27 -19.94 0.38 8.42
CA ARG A 27 -20.50 -0.56 9.39
C ARG A 27 -19.39 -1.34 10.10
N ASP A 28 -18.37 -1.75 9.36
CA ASP A 28 -17.28 -2.56 9.92
C ASP A 28 -16.33 -1.72 10.78
N ILE A 29 -16.20 -0.43 10.49
CA ILE A 29 -15.43 0.51 11.31
C ILE A 29 -16.18 0.90 12.62
N TRP A 30 -17.50 0.94 12.61
CA TRP A 30 -18.26 1.48 13.74
C TRP A 30 -18.68 0.44 14.79
N THR A 31 -18.36 -0.82 14.61
CA THR A 31 -18.52 -1.80 15.66
C THR A 31 -17.28 -1.77 16.55
N GLU A 32 -17.33 -1.03 17.67
CA GLU A 32 -16.23 -0.93 18.66
C GLU A 32 -15.72 -2.29 19.15
N GLU A 33 -16.53 -3.34 18.99
CA GLU A 33 -16.22 -4.71 19.38
C GLU A 33 -15.13 -5.39 18.50
N LYS A 34 -14.84 -4.84 17.32
CA LYS A 34 -13.83 -5.38 16.39
C LYS A 34 -12.43 -4.79 16.57
N PHE A 35 -12.30 -3.67 17.27
CA PHE A 35 -10.97 -3.06 17.44
C PHE A 35 -10.14 -3.81 18.46
N VAL A 36 -8.97 -4.23 18.02
CA VAL A 36 -7.95 -4.81 18.90
C VAL A 36 -6.91 -3.75 19.25
N PRO A 37 -6.48 -3.65 20.51
CA PRO A 37 -5.36 -2.77 20.85
C PRO A 37 -4.12 -3.16 20.04
N PRO A 38 -3.51 -2.23 19.29
CA PRO A 38 -2.37 -2.57 18.47
C PRO A 38 -1.16 -2.92 19.35
N THR A 39 -0.52 -4.03 19.01
CA THR A 39 0.84 -4.36 19.49
C THR A 39 1.74 -4.52 18.28
N PHE A 40 3.00 -4.16 18.44
CA PHE A 40 3.92 -3.96 17.33
C PHE A 40 5.17 -4.82 17.48
N GLY A 41 5.70 -5.28 16.34
CA GLY A 41 7.01 -5.88 16.22
C GLY A 41 8.14 -4.85 16.15
N HIS A 42 9.33 -5.32 15.95
CA HIS A 42 10.45 -4.44 15.62
C HIS A 42 10.31 -3.92 14.18
N PRO A 43 10.65 -2.63 13.93
CA PRO A 43 10.67 -2.09 12.58
C PRO A 43 11.54 -2.92 11.65
N GLU A 44 11.14 -3.04 10.40
CA GLU A 44 11.96 -3.66 9.36
C GLU A 44 13.15 -2.76 9.00
N SER A 45 14.14 -3.32 8.32
CA SER A 45 15.34 -2.57 7.90
C SER A 45 15.27 -2.07 6.46
N VAL A 46 14.21 -2.41 5.74
CA VAL A 46 14.01 -2.06 4.33
C VAL A 46 12.65 -1.39 4.19
N THR A 47 12.65 -0.20 3.60
CA THR A 47 11.43 0.57 3.34
C THR A 47 10.70 0.04 2.11
N HIS A 48 9.38 0.11 2.14
CA HIS A 48 8.49 -0.18 1.01
C HIS A 48 8.34 1.08 0.14
N ASN A 49 9.25 1.24 -0.81
CA ASN A 49 9.29 2.42 -1.67
C ASN A 49 9.55 2.04 -3.12
N LEU A 50 9.01 2.85 -4.04
CA LEU A 50 9.33 2.72 -5.45
C LEU A 50 10.83 2.95 -5.68
N LYS A 51 11.50 1.92 -6.17
CA LYS A 51 12.96 1.94 -6.40
C LYS A 51 13.27 1.73 -7.87
N GLY A 52 14.16 2.54 -8.39
CA GLY A 52 14.86 2.39 -9.64
C GLY A 52 13.99 2.13 -10.88
N SER A 53 14.03 2.99 -11.87
CA SER A 53 13.39 2.69 -13.15
C SER A 53 14.20 1.63 -13.92
N ARG A 54 13.52 0.73 -14.66
CA ARG A 54 14.13 -0.25 -15.55
C ARG A 54 13.45 -0.23 -16.90
N ARG A 55 14.22 -0.48 -17.95
CA ARG A 55 13.68 -0.60 -19.30
C ARG A 55 13.37 -2.07 -19.61
N PRO A 56 12.14 -2.39 -20.06
CA PRO A 56 11.82 -3.72 -20.55
C PRO A 56 12.57 -4.01 -21.88
N LYS A 57 12.62 -5.29 -22.27
CA LYS A 57 13.14 -5.70 -23.58
C LYS A 57 12.37 -5.04 -24.72
N LYS A 58 13.01 -4.95 -25.90
CA LYS A 58 12.40 -4.33 -27.08
C LYS A 58 11.14 -5.02 -27.59
N ASP A 59 10.98 -6.30 -27.30
CA ASP A 59 9.82 -7.13 -27.67
C ASP A 59 8.65 -7.04 -26.66
N VAL A 60 8.88 -6.42 -25.51
CA VAL A 60 7.80 -6.12 -24.55
C VAL A 60 7.05 -4.89 -25.05
N PRO A 61 5.73 -4.98 -25.27
CA PRO A 61 4.92 -3.82 -25.61
C PRO A 61 4.99 -2.77 -24.50
N VAL A 62 5.54 -1.61 -24.83
CA VAL A 62 5.60 -0.47 -23.90
C VAL A 62 4.45 0.46 -24.20
N THR A 63 3.58 0.70 -23.23
CA THR A 63 2.51 1.69 -23.33
C THR A 63 3.00 2.99 -22.69
N TYR A 64 2.73 4.11 -23.36
CA TYR A 64 3.03 5.43 -22.81
C TYR A 64 2.30 5.64 -21.49
N GLY A 65 3.02 6.15 -20.50
CA GLY A 65 2.49 6.35 -19.14
C GLY A 65 2.65 5.15 -18.20
N ASP A 66 3.03 3.96 -18.70
CA ASP A 66 3.32 2.83 -17.83
C ASP A 66 4.65 3.01 -17.07
N CYS A 67 4.68 2.53 -15.84
CA CYS A 67 5.84 2.54 -14.96
C CYS A 67 6.59 1.19 -15.04
N TYR A 68 7.87 1.23 -15.31
CA TYR A 68 8.75 0.05 -15.36
C TYR A 68 9.87 0.20 -14.32
N ASN A 69 9.87 -0.66 -13.32
CA ASN A 69 10.73 -0.51 -12.15
C ASN A 69 11.17 -1.88 -11.60
N ASN A 70 11.84 -1.91 -10.46
CA ASN A 70 12.36 -3.12 -9.84
C ASN A 70 11.78 -3.42 -8.45
N SER A 71 10.70 -2.76 -8.05
CA SER A 71 10.07 -2.99 -6.74
C SER A 71 8.55 -3.12 -6.79
N TRP A 72 7.83 -2.31 -7.57
CA TRP A 72 6.37 -2.24 -7.56
C TRP A 72 5.74 -2.89 -8.79
N GLY A 73 4.76 -3.76 -8.55
CA GLY A 73 3.82 -4.25 -9.56
C GLY A 73 2.41 -3.86 -9.15
N GLY A 74 1.66 -3.15 -10.00
CA GLY A 74 0.32 -2.73 -9.65
C GLY A 74 -0.15 -1.50 -10.41
N ILE A 75 -0.99 -0.71 -9.78
CA ILE A 75 -1.58 0.50 -10.37
C ILE A 75 -1.36 1.70 -9.47
N ALA A 76 -1.01 2.82 -10.09
CA ALA A 76 -0.99 4.13 -9.47
C ALA A 76 -1.90 5.10 -10.23
N VAL A 77 -2.67 5.89 -9.51
CA VAL A 77 -3.55 6.93 -10.06
C VAL A 77 -3.02 8.29 -9.64
N VAL A 78 -2.56 9.05 -10.63
CA VAL A 78 -2.08 10.42 -10.42
C VAL A 78 -3.27 11.36 -10.23
N GLY A 79 -3.22 12.22 -9.21
CA GLY A 79 -4.31 13.13 -8.87
C GLY A 79 -4.00 13.99 -7.66
N ALA A 80 -5.02 14.47 -7.00
CA ALA A 80 -4.94 15.18 -5.72
C ALA A 80 -5.70 14.38 -4.65
N TRP A 81 -5.04 13.43 -4.05
CA TRP A 81 -5.65 12.43 -3.19
C TRP A 81 -5.33 12.66 -1.72
N VAL A 82 -6.30 12.39 -0.86
CA VAL A 82 -6.12 12.38 0.60
C VAL A 82 -6.55 11.07 1.23
N GLY A 83 -7.05 10.14 0.45
CA GLY A 83 -7.41 8.81 0.90
C GLY A 83 -7.35 7.79 -0.22
N ALA A 84 -6.95 6.59 0.12
CA ALA A 84 -7.00 5.42 -0.74
C ALA A 84 -7.52 4.23 0.07
N MET A 85 -8.22 3.31 -0.61
CA MET A 85 -8.73 2.08 -0.01
C MET A 85 -8.66 0.93 -0.99
N GLY A 86 -8.64 -0.28 -0.46
CA GLY A 86 -8.75 -1.51 -1.24
C GLY A 86 -8.97 -2.70 -0.33
N THR A 87 -9.65 -3.70 -0.88
CA THR A 87 -9.90 -4.99 -0.23
C THR A 87 -9.34 -6.09 -1.10
N TRP A 88 -8.61 -7.04 -0.52
CA TRP A 88 -8.07 -8.17 -1.28
C TRP A 88 -7.95 -9.43 -0.42
N SER A 89 -7.88 -10.58 -1.08
CA SER A 89 -7.48 -11.82 -0.42
C SER A 89 -5.96 -11.92 -0.39
N VAL A 90 -5.40 -12.18 0.78
CA VAL A 90 -3.94 -12.36 0.97
C VAL A 90 -3.45 -13.50 0.08
N PRO A 91 -2.51 -13.25 -0.86
CA PRO A 91 -2.08 -14.27 -1.80
C PRO A 91 -1.31 -15.39 -1.11
N THR A 92 -1.43 -16.60 -1.64
CA THR A 92 -0.49 -17.68 -1.32
C THR A 92 0.85 -17.41 -1.98
N VAL A 93 1.94 -17.72 -1.29
CA VAL A 93 3.30 -17.61 -1.83
C VAL A 93 4.01 -18.96 -1.80
N THR A 94 4.78 -19.21 -2.85
CA THR A 94 5.61 -20.41 -3.00
C THR A 94 6.98 -20.05 -3.58
N GLN A 95 7.93 -20.95 -3.48
CA GLN A 95 9.19 -20.79 -4.20
C GLN A 95 8.94 -20.74 -5.70
N PRO A 96 9.61 -19.87 -6.45
CA PRO A 96 9.61 -19.93 -7.91
C PRO A 96 10.13 -21.28 -8.43
N ASP A 97 9.66 -21.71 -9.61
CA ASP A 97 10.02 -23.02 -10.19
C ASP A 97 11.55 -23.18 -10.45
N ASN A 98 12.24 -22.10 -10.73
CA ASN A 98 13.70 -22.04 -10.86
C ASN A 98 14.26 -20.99 -9.88
N PRO A 99 14.26 -21.29 -8.57
CA PRO A 99 14.65 -20.28 -7.62
C PRO A 99 16.14 -19.95 -7.85
N PRO A 100 16.46 -18.69 -8.12
CA PRO A 100 17.82 -18.24 -7.90
C PRO A 100 18.15 -18.56 -6.44
N SER A 101 19.39 -18.95 -6.16
CA SER A 101 19.82 -19.17 -4.77
C SER A 101 19.27 -18.03 -3.92
N PRO A 102 18.60 -18.32 -2.79
CA PRO A 102 18.03 -17.27 -1.97
C PRO A 102 19.10 -16.22 -1.76
N ALA A 103 18.79 -14.98 -2.11
CA ALA A 103 19.78 -13.92 -2.04
C ALA A 103 20.44 -13.98 -0.68
N THR A 104 21.75 -13.94 -0.68
CA THR A 104 22.60 -13.87 0.52
C THR A 104 21.91 -12.95 1.52
N PRO A 105 21.84 -13.28 2.81
CA PRO A 105 20.89 -12.76 3.76
C PRO A 105 20.78 -11.25 3.62
N ALA A 106 19.70 -10.81 3.01
CA ALA A 106 19.21 -9.47 3.24
C ALA A 106 19.06 -9.32 4.75
N ALA A 107 19.17 -8.12 5.27
CA ALA A 107 19.15 -7.83 6.70
C ALA A 107 17.99 -8.47 7.49
N ASN A 108 17.01 -9.07 6.84
CA ASN A 108 15.82 -9.73 7.38
C ASN A 108 15.84 -11.28 7.25
N GLY A 109 17.00 -11.90 7.29
CA GLY A 109 17.08 -13.36 7.46
C GLY A 109 17.12 -14.19 6.18
N GLY A 110 17.15 -13.59 5.02
CA GLY A 110 17.17 -14.28 3.72
C GLY A 110 15.78 -14.83 3.33
N GLY A 111 15.67 -15.32 2.10
CA GLY A 111 14.42 -15.85 1.57
C GLY A 111 13.80 -14.97 0.48
N TRP A 112 12.52 -15.16 0.21
CA TRP A 112 11.77 -14.43 -0.79
C TRP A 112 10.81 -13.46 -0.10
N GLN A 113 10.80 -12.21 -0.51
CA GLN A 113 9.99 -11.18 0.14
C GLN A 113 9.00 -10.56 -0.84
N SER A 114 7.77 -10.37 -0.37
CA SER A 114 6.74 -9.64 -1.08
C SER A 114 5.78 -8.98 -0.10
N ALA A 115 5.12 -7.92 -0.58
CA ALA A 115 4.09 -7.23 0.18
C ALA A 115 2.96 -6.76 -0.75
N SER A 116 1.71 -6.93 -0.32
CA SER A 116 0.53 -6.36 -0.97
C SER A 116 -0.02 -5.23 -0.11
N TRP A 117 -0.27 -4.04 -0.71
CA TRP A 117 -0.61 -2.87 0.07
C TRP A 117 -1.37 -1.79 -0.71
N VAL A 118 -1.96 -0.87 0.04
CA VAL A 118 -2.59 0.36 -0.44
C VAL A 118 -1.86 1.54 0.14
N GLY A 119 -1.61 2.58 -0.67
CA GLY A 119 -0.85 3.75 -0.25
C GLY A 119 -1.25 5.05 -0.93
N LEU A 120 -0.61 6.11 -0.47
CA LEU A 120 -0.68 7.47 -1.00
C LEU A 120 0.73 8.00 -1.17
N ASP A 121 1.01 8.63 -2.31
CA ASP A 121 2.29 9.26 -2.63
C ASP A 121 3.45 8.28 -2.96
N GLY A 122 4.64 8.79 -3.25
CA GLY A 122 5.85 7.98 -3.44
C GLY A 122 6.29 7.73 -4.88
N GLY A 123 5.56 8.26 -5.86
CA GLY A 123 5.84 8.06 -7.28
C GLY A 123 6.98 8.89 -7.88
N ALA A 124 7.58 9.81 -7.12
CA ALA A 124 8.53 10.81 -7.62
C ALA A 124 9.66 10.25 -8.49
N GLY A 125 9.82 10.81 -9.68
CA GLY A 125 10.88 10.45 -10.62
C GLY A 125 10.67 9.14 -11.40
N ILE A 126 9.59 8.40 -11.17
CA ILE A 126 9.29 7.13 -11.83
C ILE A 126 7.89 7.13 -12.43
N ILE A 127 6.89 7.64 -11.71
CA ILE A 127 5.52 7.82 -12.21
C ILE A 127 5.40 9.24 -12.77
N GLU A 128 5.00 9.34 -14.04
CA GLU A 128 4.84 10.65 -14.67
C GLU A 128 3.75 11.48 -14.00
N GLY A 129 4.07 12.72 -13.64
CA GLY A 129 3.14 13.65 -12.99
C GLY A 129 3.18 13.65 -11.47
N THR A 130 4.04 12.82 -10.85
CA THR A 130 4.22 12.79 -9.40
C THR A 130 5.52 13.45 -8.95
N ASN A 131 5.52 14.02 -7.76
CA ASN A 131 6.67 14.69 -7.15
C ASN A 131 6.92 14.22 -5.71
N SER A 132 5.98 13.55 -5.08
CA SER A 132 6.12 13.08 -3.71
C SER A 132 7.11 11.93 -3.60
N THR A 133 8.00 12.03 -2.63
CA THR A 133 8.95 10.97 -2.23
C THR A 133 8.49 10.22 -0.99
N ASP A 134 7.47 10.72 -0.32
CA ASP A 134 6.88 10.10 0.86
C ASP A 134 5.89 9.01 0.40
N VAL A 135 5.75 7.95 1.19
CA VAL A 135 4.67 6.97 1.02
C VAL A 135 3.99 6.72 2.37
N LEU A 136 2.72 7.08 2.46
CA LEU A 136 1.87 6.70 3.58
C LEU A 136 1.07 5.46 3.19
N GLN A 137 1.34 4.31 3.81
CA GLN A 137 0.88 3.03 3.32
C GLN A 137 0.67 1.99 4.42
N ALA A 138 -0.14 0.97 4.13
CA ALA A 138 -0.32 -0.20 4.97
C ALA A 138 -0.72 -1.41 4.13
N GLY A 139 -0.38 -2.60 4.63
CA GLY A 139 -0.69 -3.83 3.92
C GLY A 139 -0.29 -5.08 4.67
N VAL A 140 -0.02 -6.11 3.88
CA VAL A 140 0.40 -7.43 4.35
C VAL A 140 1.70 -7.82 3.67
N SER A 141 2.66 -8.31 4.44
CA SER A 141 3.84 -9.01 3.92
C SER A 141 3.54 -10.49 3.75
N GLN A 142 3.98 -11.04 2.64
CA GLN A 142 3.93 -12.47 2.32
C GLN A 142 5.34 -12.93 1.98
N ASN A 143 6.04 -13.45 2.97
CA ASN A 143 7.44 -13.81 2.84
C ASN A 143 7.62 -15.32 2.90
N LEU A 144 8.65 -15.82 2.23
CA LEU A 144 9.16 -17.17 2.45
C LEU A 144 10.52 -17.05 3.12
N ASP A 145 10.76 -17.85 4.14
CA ASP A 145 12.09 -17.98 4.71
C ASP A 145 13.04 -18.77 3.78
N SER A 146 14.29 -18.91 4.18
CA SER A 146 15.29 -19.64 3.40
C SER A 146 14.99 -21.13 3.22
N THR A 147 14.04 -21.67 3.98
CA THR A 147 13.55 -23.07 3.86
C THR A 147 12.29 -23.19 3.02
N GLY A 148 11.73 -22.05 2.56
CA GLY A 148 10.49 -21.99 1.80
C GLY A 148 9.22 -22.00 2.65
N GLN A 149 9.34 -21.78 3.97
CA GLN A 149 8.19 -21.69 4.84
C GLN A 149 7.58 -20.27 4.77
N PRO A 150 6.25 -20.16 4.56
CA PRO A 150 5.60 -18.86 4.46
C PRO A 150 5.42 -18.20 5.82
N ALA A 151 5.55 -16.88 5.84
CA ALA A 151 5.23 -16.02 6.97
C ALA A 151 4.40 -14.83 6.49
N TYR A 152 3.29 -14.58 7.17
CA TYR A 152 2.35 -13.51 6.86
C TYR A 152 2.19 -12.60 8.06
N TYR A 153 2.18 -11.27 7.82
CA TYR A 153 1.89 -10.30 8.87
C TYR A 153 1.42 -8.97 8.28
N ALA A 154 0.52 -8.31 8.98
CA ALA A 154 0.09 -6.95 8.67
C ALA A 154 1.18 -5.96 9.09
N TRP A 155 1.29 -4.84 8.38
CA TRP A 155 2.25 -3.78 8.67
C TRP A 155 1.73 -2.41 8.22
N TYR A 156 2.39 -1.35 8.70
CA TYR A 156 2.18 0.03 8.29
C TYR A 156 3.49 0.81 8.22
N GLU A 157 3.50 1.87 7.42
CA GLU A 157 4.68 2.71 7.20
C GLU A 157 4.26 4.12 6.75
N TRP A 158 5.02 5.11 7.17
CA TRP A 158 5.08 6.41 6.50
C TRP A 158 6.53 6.64 6.12
N SER A 159 6.94 6.09 5.01
CA SER A 159 8.32 6.22 4.57
C SER A 159 8.55 7.61 3.98
N VAL A 160 9.77 8.11 4.19
CA VAL A 160 10.26 9.34 3.59
C VAL A 160 11.61 9.05 2.95
N LEU A 161 11.82 9.56 1.73
CA LEU A 161 13.12 9.46 1.09
C LEU A 161 14.05 10.49 1.72
N LEU A 162 14.72 10.12 2.80
CA LEU A 162 15.70 10.97 3.45
C LEU A 162 17.10 10.59 2.97
N ASP A 163 17.72 11.46 2.20
CA ASP A 163 19.15 11.39 1.94
C ASP A 163 19.89 11.39 3.28
N GLY A 164 20.35 10.21 3.71
CA GLY A 164 21.22 10.08 4.87
C GLY A 164 20.59 9.68 6.21
N LEU A 165 19.31 9.34 6.31
CA LEU A 165 18.80 8.66 7.51
C LEU A 165 19.31 7.22 7.56
N THR A 166 20.42 7.02 8.26
CA THR A 166 21.02 5.71 8.51
C THR A 166 20.59 5.13 9.87
N ALA A 167 19.79 5.86 10.65
CA ALA A 167 19.33 5.43 11.97
C ALA A 167 17.85 5.75 12.14
N MET A 168 17.10 4.77 12.64
CA MET A 168 15.73 5.00 13.10
C MET A 168 15.72 6.06 14.20
N ASP A 169 14.98 7.14 13.99
CA ASP A 169 14.61 8.02 15.07
C ASP A 169 13.59 7.27 15.95
N PRO A 170 13.88 7.02 17.23
CA PRO A 170 12.95 6.32 18.11
C PRO A 170 11.58 7.00 18.24
N GLN A 171 11.49 8.28 17.90
CA GLN A 171 10.24 9.05 17.91
C GLN A 171 9.39 8.77 16.66
N TYR A 172 10.01 8.35 15.56
CA TYR A 172 9.36 8.08 14.28
C TYR A 172 9.74 6.70 13.72
N PRO A 173 9.50 5.62 14.48
CA PRO A 173 9.93 4.27 14.06
C PRO A 173 9.24 3.82 12.77
N TYR A 174 8.08 4.38 12.46
CA TYR A 174 7.25 4.05 11.30
C TYR A 174 7.72 4.66 9.96
N VAL A 175 8.90 5.29 9.91
CA VAL A 175 9.59 5.54 8.63
C VAL A 175 10.12 4.26 7.99
N PHE A 176 10.05 3.15 8.72
CA PHE A 176 10.23 1.78 8.25
C PHE A 176 8.96 0.98 8.53
N PRO A 177 8.70 -0.12 7.78
CA PRO A 177 7.54 -0.95 8.03
C PRO A 177 7.52 -1.50 9.47
N ILE A 178 6.41 -1.29 10.16
CA ILE A 178 6.19 -1.80 11.51
C ILE A 178 5.20 -2.95 11.45
N PRO A 179 5.62 -4.19 11.78
CA PRO A 179 4.69 -5.31 11.89
C PRO A 179 3.65 -5.10 13.00
N ILE A 180 2.39 -5.38 12.70
CA ILE A 180 1.27 -5.36 13.64
C ILE A 180 1.12 -6.78 14.20
N THR A 181 1.52 -7.00 15.46
CA THR A 181 1.56 -8.33 16.06
C THR A 181 0.26 -8.72 16.78
N SER A 182 -0.64 -7.77 16.99
CA SER A 182 -1.97 -8.03 17.57
C SER A 182 -2.97 -8.61 16.59
N MET A 183 -2.70 -8.55 15.28
CA MET A 183 -3.55 -9.08 14.23
C MET A 183 -2.86 -10.25 13.55
N LYS A 184 -3.49 -11.43 13.61
CA LYS A 184 -3.01 -12.59 12.87
C LYS A 184 -3.47 -12.47 11.42
N VAL A 185 -2.57 -12.82 10.49
CA VAL A 185 -2.85 -12.87 9.06
C VAL A 185 -2.35 -14.19 8.49
N ASP A 186 -3.19 -14.85 7.72
CA ASP A 186 -2.85 -16.07 7.00
C ASP A 186 -3.19 -15.90 5.49
N ALA A 187 -2.63 -16.77 4.64
CA ALA A 187 -3.00 -16.80 3.22
C ALA A 187 -4.51 -17.07 3.05
N GLY A 188 -5.14 -16.33 2.16
CA GLY A 188 -6.58 -16.42 1.91
C GLY A 188 -7.45 -15.56 2.83
N ASP A 189 -6.88 -14.93 3.86
CA ASP A 189 -7.62 -13.93 4.63
C ASP A 189 -8.00 -12.75 3.74
N THR A 190 -9.18 -12.20 3.96
CA THR A 190 -9.63 -10.96 3.31
C THR A 190 -9.21 -9.78 4.14
N ILE A 191 -8.41 -8.91 3.55
CA ILE A 191 -7.88 -7.69 4.20
C ILE A 191 -8.48 -6.47 3.53
N THR A 192 -8.94 -5.53 4.34
CA THR A 192 -9.31 -4.17 3.91
C THR A 192 -8.33 -3.16 4.52
N VAL A 193 -7.77 -2.32 3.69
CA VAL A 193 -6.92 -1.20 4.11
C VAL A 193 -7.52 0.11 3.67
N VAL A 194 -7.49 1.10 4.57
CA VAL A 194 -7.74 2.50 4.27
C VAL A 194 -6.57 3.31 4.77
N VAL A 195 -6.03 4.10 3.88
CA VAL A 195 -4.99 5.09 4.18
C VAL A 195 -5.56 6.47 3.91
N GLN A 196 -5.33 7.40 4.82
CA GLN A 196 -5.83 8.77 4.66
C GLN A 196 -4.86 9.79 5.26
N TYR A 197 -4.78 10.95 4.64
CA TYR A 197 -4.09 12.10 5.18
C TYR A 197 -5.09 13.16 5.64
N VAL A 198 -4.98 13.55 6.90
CA VAL A 198 -5.86 14.54 7.52
C VAL A 198 -5.09 15.80 7.80
N LYS A 199 -5.52 16.90 7.20
CA LYS A 199 -5.03 18.24 7.53
C LYS A 199 -6.11 18.97 8.33
N HIS A 200 -5.83 19.22 9.59
CA HIS A 200 -6.72 19.99 10.45
C HIS A 200 -6.35 21.49 10.36
N MET A 201 -7.32 22.30 10.05
CA MET A 201 -7.12 23.75 9.86
C MET A 201 -7.54 24.60 11.05
N GLY A 202 -7.79 24.00 12.22
CA GLY A 202 -8.22 24.69 13.47
C GLY A 202 -9.68 24.48 13.84
N ASP A 203 -9.98 24.58 15.10
CA ASP A 203 -11.26 24.74 15.82
C ASP A 203 -12.42 23.76 15.68
N ASP A 204 -12.49 22.84 14.72
CA ASP A 204 -13.70 22.03 14.49
C ASP A 204 -13.69 20.61 15.09
N ILE A 205 -12.70 20.24 15.89
CA ILE A 205 -12.69 18.93 16.57
C ILE A 205 -12.94 19.13 18.07
N ALA A 206 -14.15 18.81 18.49
CA ALA A 206 -14.59 18.80 19.88
C ALA A 206 -14.22 17.49 20.59
N ASP A 207 -12.94 17.03 20.53
CA ASP A 207 -12.49 15.89 21.33
C ASP A 207 -10.95 15.77 21.45
N PRO A 208 -10.44 15.15 22.54
CA PRO A 208 -9.17 15.45 23.17
C PRO A 208 -7.97 14.80 22.49
N ILE A 209 -7.67 15.18 21.28
CA ILE A 209 -6.43 14.87 20.58
C ILE A 209 -5.65 16.17 20.36
N PRO A 210 -4.36 16.16 20.46
CA PRO A 210 -3.50 17.09 21.17
C PRO A 210 -3.59 18.56 20.77
N PRO A 211 -2.75 19.44 21.33
CA PRO A 211 -3.04 20.85 21.64
C PRO A 211 -3.49 21.67 20.43
N ALA A 212 -4.34 22.66 20.70
CA ALA A 212 -4.88 23.63 19.74
C ALA A 212 -3.81 24.17 18.78
N GLY A 213 -4.00 23.92 17.47
CA GLY A 213 -3.14 24.41 16.41
C GLY A 213 -3.36 23.62 15.11
N PRO A 214 -2.92 24.14 13.96
CA PRO A 214 -2.96 23.38 12.72
C PRO A 214 -2.02 22.19 12.84
N TYR A 215 -2.56 20.99 12.74
CA TYR A 215 -1.80 19.74 12.69
C TYR A 215 -2.29 18.86 11.54
N SER A 216 -1.41 18.00 11.11
CA SER A 216 -1.73 16.98 10.12
C SER A 216 -1.29 15.62 10.64
N PHE A 217 -1.97 14.58 10.19
CA PHE A 217 -1.63 13.21 10.53
C PHE A 217 -2.03 12.24 9.41
N GLY A 218 -1.33 11.11 9.33
CA GLY A 218 -1.73 9.95 8.56
C GLY A 218 -2.66 9.08 9.38
N GLY A 219 -3.80 8.69 8.84
CA GLY A 219 -4.71 7.71 9.42
C GLY A 219 -4.60 6.40 8.65
N ILE A 220 -4.53 5.27 9.35
CA ILE A 220 -4.54 3.94 8.76
C ILE A 220 -5.57 3.11 9.49
N LEU A 221 -6.51 2.55 8.74
CA LEU A 221 -7.37 1.48 9.21
C LEU A 221 -7.01 0.22 8.43
N LEU A 222 -6.68 -0.84 9.15
CA LEU A 222 -6.43 -2.15 8.61
C LEU A 222 -7.38 -3.14 9.29
N THR A 223 -8.17 -3.87 8.49
CA THR A 223 -9.14 -4.85 8.96
C THR A 223 -8.84 -6.21 8.34
N ASN A 224 -8.76 -7.24 9.15
CA ASN A 224 -8.85 -8.62 8.69
C ASN A 224 -10.34 -9.03 8.76
N GLU A 225 -11.03 -9.00 7.61
CA GLU A 225 -12.45 -9.32 7.51
C GLU A 225 -12.74 -10.78 7.87
N THR A 226 -11.76 -11.67 7.67
CA THR A 226 -11.89 -13.11 7.98
C THR A 226 -11.96 -13.35 9.48
N SER A 227 -11.09 -12.71 10.27
CA SER A 227 -11.10 -12.81 11.73
C SER A 227 -12.03 -11.80 12.38
N GLY A 228 -12.38 -10.73 11.67
CA GLY A 228 -13.14 -9.60 12.19
C GLY A 228 -12.31 -8.66 13.08
N GLU A 229 -10.98 -8.77 13.08
CA GLU A 229 -10.07 -7.89 13.82
C GLU A 229 -9.76 -6.62 13.03
N ALA A 230 -9.72 -5.49 13.70
CA ALA A 230 -9.36 -4.20 13.10
C ALA A 230 -8.36 -3.44 13.97
N VAL A 231 -7.44 -2.74 13.32
CA VAL A 231 -6.46 -1.83 13.95
C VAL A 231 -6.59 -0.46 13.30
N ASN A 232 -6.68 0.58 14.13
CA ASN A 232 -6.74 1.96 13.69
C ASN A 232 -5.54 2.72 14.25
N LEU A 233 -4.79 3.39 13.38
CA LEU A 233 -3.53 4.06 13.70
C LEU A 233 -3.55 5.52 13.25
N TYR A 234 -2.89 6.37 14.03
CA TYR A 234 -2.66 7.77 13.70
C TYR A 234 -1.18 8.07 13.78
N LEU A 235 -0.61 8.54 12.68
CA LEU A 235 0.81 8.81 12.52
C LEU A 235 1.04 10.31 12.35
N LEU A 236 1.93 10.87 13.12
CA LEU A 236 2.40 12.24 12.85
C LEU A 236 3.33 12.23 11.63
N PRO A 237 3.34 13.27 10.81
CA PRO A 237 4.32 13.37 9.73
C PRO A 237 5.74 13.22 10.27
N PRO A 238 6.56 12.31 9.73
CA PRO A 238 7.95 12.20 10.14
C PRO A 238 8.74 13.44 9.71
N PRO A 239 9.85 13.76 10.37
CA PRO A 239 10.72 14.86 9.98
C PRO A 239 11.16 14.72 8.52
N GLY A 240 11.01 15.79 7.73
CA GLY A 240 11.28 15.80 6.30
C GLY A 240 10.14 15.22 5.44
N GLY A 241 9.11 14.69 6.07
CA GLY A 241 7.89 14.26 5.36
C GLY A 241 7.15 15.47 4.79
N SER A 242 6.68 15.31 3.55
CA SER A 242 5.99 16.33 2.78
C SER A 242 4.87 15.69 1.96
N PHE A 243 3.79 15.32 2.65
CA PHE A 243 2.63 14.76 1.96
C PHE A 243 2.11 15.73 0.89
N ILE A 244 2.04 15.28 -0.33
CA ILE A 244 1.55 16.05 -1.50
C ILE A 244 0.18 15.55 -1.93
N GLY A 245 -0.04 14.24 -1.87
CA GLY A 245 -1.26 13.57 -2.31
C GLY A 245 -1.33 13.44 -3.82
N ASP A 246 -0.19 13.33 -4.52
CA ASP A 246 -0.17 13.34 -5.98
C ASP A 246 -0.36 11.96 -6.61
N SER A 247 -0.42 10.90 -5.81
CA SER A 247 -0.79 9.55 -6.27
C SER A 247 -1.52 8.73 -5.20
N ALA A 248 -2.28 7.74 -5.65
CA ALA A 248 -2.89 6.68 -4.86
C ALA A 248 -2.57 5.33 -5.51
N GLU A 249 -2.21 4.31 -4.71
CA GLU A 249 -1.60 3.08 -5.19
C GLU A 249 -2.23 1.80 -4.61
N TRP A 250 -2.25 0.77 -5.47
CA TRP A 250 -2.59 -0.63 -5.16
C TRP A 250 -1.48 -1.51 -5.71
N ILE A 251 -0.65 -2.04 -4.82
CA ILE A 251 0.65 -2.59 -5.21
C ILE A 251 0.89 -3.99 -4.64
N MET A 252 1.55 -4.81 -5.42
CA MET A 252 2.31 -5.97 -5.01
C MET A 252 3.79 -5.64 -5.18
N GLU A 253 4.53 -5.62 -4.09
CA GLU A 253 5.91 -5.15 -4.05
C GLU A 253 6.90 -6.27 -3.75
N CYS A 254 8.10 -6.15 -4.31
CA CYS A 254 9.30 -6.84 -3.88
C CYS A 254 10.22 -5.86 -3.13
N PRO A 255 10.16 -5.77 -1.80
CA PRO A 255 10.89 -4.75 -1.05
C PRO A 255 12.41 -4.81 -1.21
N THR A 256 12.95 -6.00 -1.50
CA THR A 256 14.40 -6.24 -1.59
C THR A 256 14.92 -6.50 -3.00
N CYS A 257 14.06 -6.52 -4.02
CA CYS A 257 14.50 -6.84 -5.39
C CYS A 257 15.54 -5.85 -5.95
N TYR A 258 15.51 -4.59 -5.54
CA TYR A 258 16.53 -3.61 -5.92
C TYR A 258 17.91 -3.88 -5.27
N LEU A 259 17.94 -4.62 -4.16
CA LEU A 259 19.17 -5.09 -3.48
C LEU A 259 19.63 -6.47 -3.97
N GLY A 260 18.97 -7.03 -4.98
CA GLY A 260 19.23 -8.39 -5.45
C GLY A 260 18.44 -9.45 -4.71
N GLY A 261 17.44 -9.07 -3.93
CA GLY A 261 16.45 -9.95 -3.34
C GLY A 261 15.60 -10.66 -4.39
N THR A 262 14.87 -11.67 -3.97
CA THR A 262 14.04 -12.49 -4.83
C THR A 262 12.57 -12.36 -4.49
N PHE A 263 11.75 -12.39 -5.52
CA PHE A 263 10.30 -12.31 -5.41
C PHE A 263 9.73 -13.73 -5.36
N PRO A 264 8.86 -14.08 -4.38
CA PRO A 264 8.20 -15.38 -4.40
C PRO A 264 7.22 -15.46 -5.55
N GLN A 265 6.93 -16.68 -6.03
CA GLN A 265 5.74 -16.89 -6.83
C GLN A 265 4.50 -16.67 -5.96
N PHE A 266 3.55 -15.86 -6.41
CA PHE A 266 2.31 -15.54 -5.70
C PHE A 266 1.07 -15.86 -6.54
N SER A 267 -0.02 -16.25 -5.89
CA SER A 267 -1.32 -16.32 -6.54
C SER A 267 -1.77 -14.91 -6.94
N THR A 268 -2.59 -14.78 -7.99
CA THR A 268 -3.11 -13.47 -8.41
C THR A 268 -3.60 -12.66 -7.22
N VAL A 269 -3.12 -11.42 -7.10
CA VAL A 269 -3.65 -10.45 -6.14
C VAL A 269 -4.76 -9.69 -6.83
N HIS A 270 -5.97 -9.81 -6.30
CA HIS A 270 -7.14 -9.10 -6.78
C HIS A 270 -7.60 -8.10 -5.73
N PHE A 271 -7.41 -6.82 -6.02
CA PHE A 271 -7.96 -5.75 -5.18
C PHE A 271 -9.37 -5.44 -5.66
N ASP A 272 -10.32 -5.61 -4.74
CA ASP A 272 -11.68 -5.11 -4.85
C ASP A 272 -11.80 -3.75 -4.16
N ASP A 273 -12.85 -3.01 -4.49
CA ASP A 273 -13.13 -1.69 -3.92
C ASP A 273 -11.92 -0.74 -3.96
N ALA A 274 -11.04 -0.92 -4.96
CA ALA A 274 -9.92 -0.02 -5.19
C ALA A 274 -10.47 1.39 -5.50
N GLY A 275 -10.25 2.32 -4.57
CA GLY A 275 -10.81 3.66 -4.64
C GLY A 275 -9.91 4.69 -3.99
N ALA A 276 -9.98 5.93 -4.49
CA ALA A 276 -9.28 7.07 -3.93
C ALA A 276 -10.25 8.25 -3.72
N CYS A 277 -9.98 9.09 -2.74
CA CYS A 277 -10.76 10.28 -2.48
C CYS A 277 -9.88 11.52 -2.36
N ASN A 278 -10.43 12.67 -2.74
CA ASN A 278 -9.80 13.97 -2.58
C ASN A 278 -10.56 14.87 -1.59
N VAL A 279 -9.92 15.97 -1.15
CA VAL A 279 -10.54 16.91 -0.21
C VAL A 279 -11.51 17.84 -0.94
N GLY A 280 -12.75 17.86 -0.47
CA GLY A 280 -13.55 19.05 -0.30
C GLY A 280 -14.34 19.52 -1.48
N ASP A 281 -13.90 20.00 -2.58
CA ASP A 281 -14.68 20.65 -3.63
C ASP A 281 -14.88 19.80 -4.90
N ALA A 282 -14.55 18.55 -4.82
CA ALA A 282 -14.79 17.65 -5.93
C ALA A 282 -16.31 17.44 -6.14
N PRO A 283 -16.79 17.47 -7.38
CA PRO A 283 -18.20 17.22 -7.67
C PRO A 283 -18.65 15.91 -7.03
N PRO A 284 -19.90 15.81 -6.53
CA PRO A 284 -20.45 14.54 -6.07
C PRO A 284 -20.26 13.49 -7.15
N GLY A 285 -19.52 12.45 -6.87
CA GLY A 285 -19.20 11.41 -7.86
C GLY A 285 -17.71 11.21 -8.19
N SER A 286 -16.83 12.12 -7.77
CA SER A 286 -15.38 12.00 -8.02
C SER A 286 -14.61 11.18 -6.99
N ASP A 287 -15.26 10.73 -5.93
CA ASP A 287 -14.58 10.26 -4.73
C ASP A 287 -14.35 8.75 -4.67
N ILE A 288 -14.89 7.93 -5.56
CA ILE A 288 -14.72 6.47 -5.50
C ILE A 288 -14.96 5.89 -6.89
N GLY A 289 -14.08 5.00 -7.31
CA GLY A 289 -14.19 4.35 -8.61
C GLY A 289 -13.44 5.14 -9.68
N VAL A 290 -12.14 5.26 -9.46
CA VAL A 290 -11.23 5.80 -10.48
C VAL A 290 -11.27 4.87 -11.68
N GLU A 291 -11.25 5.44 -12.89
CA GLU A 291 -11.08 4.65 -14.11
C GLU A 291 -9.65 4.07 -14.15
N LEU A 292 -9.46 2.94 -13.46
CA LEU A 292 -8.15 2.29 -13.31
C LEU A 292 -7.61 1.78 -14.65
N GLN A 293 -8.46 1.67 -15.68
CA GLN A 293 -8.03 1.40 -17.04
C GLN A 293 -7.13 2.49 -17.64
N LYS A 294 -7.25 3.74 -17.14
CA LYS A 294 -6.46 4.90 -17.58
C LYS A 294 -5.32 5.23 -16.62
N ALA A 295 -5.20 4.47 -15.54
CA ALA A 295 -4.18 4.68 -14.53
C ALA A 295 -2.81 4.21 -15.02
N THR A 296 -1.76 4.69 -14.37
CA THR A 296 -0.40 4.20 -14.58
C THR A 296 -0.27 2.77 -14.06
N ARG A 297 0.05 1.83 -14.95
CA ARG A 297 0.38 0.46 -14.56
C ARG A 297 1.86 0.37 -14.22
N CYS A 298 2.18 -0.22 -13.09
CA CYS A 298 3.55 -0.46 -12.66
C CYS A 298 3.93 -1.93 -12.89
N PHE A 299 5.05 -2.14 -13.55
CA PHE A 299 5.56 -3.47 -13.87
C PHE A 299 6.93 -3.68 -13.26
N LEU A 300 7.06 -4.78 -12.54
CA LEU A 300 8.36 -5.31 -12.13
C LEU A 300 9.13 -5.77 -13.39
N VAL A 301 10.35 -5.30 -13.52
CA VAL A 301 11.20 -5.67 -14.65
C VAL A 301 12.42 -6.44 -14.15
N ASN A 302 12.59 -7.64 -14.65
CA ASN A 302 13.74 -8.50 -14.42
C ASN A 302 15.03 -7.86 -14.95
N LYS A 303 16.19 -8.29 -14.46
CA LYS A 303 17.48 -7.84 -14.99
C LYS A 303 17.64 -8.12 -16.48
N ASN A 304 17.05 -9.19 -16.97
CA ASN A 304 17.02 -9.53 -18.39
C ASN A 304 16.04 -8.70 -19.22
N GLY A 305 15.24 -7.83 -18.57
CA GLY A 305 14.23 -6.95 -19.18
C GLY A 305 12.87 -7.60 -19.44
N SER A 306 12.61 -8.84 -19.02
CA SER A 306 11.27 -9.43 -19.02
C SER A 306 10.41 -8.88 -17.88
N LEU A 307 9.07 -8.98 -18.02
CA LEU A 307 8.17 -8.56 -16.96
C LEU A 307 8.08 -9.64 -15.87
N GLY A 308 8.10 -9.25 -14.62
CA GLY A 308 7.88 -10.12 -13.45
C GLY A 308 6.43 -10.18 -12.98
N ASN A 309 5.57 -9.35 -13.54
CA ASN A 309 4.13 -9.34 -13.30
C ASN A 309 3.37 -8.79 -14.50
N LEU A 310 2.08 -9.12 -14.58
CA LEU A 310 1.10 -8.43 -15.43
C LEU A 310 0.13 -7.66 -14.54
N VAL A 311 -0.44 -6.59 -15.07
CA VAL A 311 -1.36 -5.72 -14.35
C VAL A 311 -2.56 -5.42 -15.22
N TYR A 312 -3.74 -5.60 -14.64
CA TYR A 312 -5.02 -5.26 -15.24
C TYR A 312 -5.81 -4.39 -14.27
N GLY A 313 -6.45 -3.35 -14.79
CA GLY A 313 -7.31 -2.48 -14.00
C GLY A 313 -8.65 -2.29 -14.68
N ASP A 314 -9.69 -2.22 -13.89
CA ASP A 314 -11.04 -1.85 -14.30
C ASP A 314 -11.64 -0.88 -13.29
N LEU A 315 -12.94 -0.59 -13.37
CA LEU A 315 -13.60 0.28 -12.43
C LEU A 315 -13.63 -0.33 -11.02
N GLY A 316 -12.78 0.19 -10.13
CA GLY A 316 -12.68 -0.23 -8.73
C GLY A 316 -12.01 -1.58 -8.49
N THR A 317 -11.35 -2.18 -9.50
CA THR A 317 -10.62 -3.44 -9.33
C THR A 317 -9.22 -3.39 -9.93
N VAL A 318 -8.28 -4.10 -9.30
CA VAL A 318 -6.90 -4.26 -9.79
C VAL A 318 -6.49 -5.72 -9.69
N ASP A 319 -6.06 -6.30 -10.80
CA ASP A 319 -5.46 -7.64 -10.86
C ASP A 319 -3.95 -7.55 -11.09
N ILE A 320 -3.18 -8.20 -10.22
CA ILE A 320 -1.73 -8.34 -10.35
C ILE A 320 -1.40 -9.82 -10.45
N VAL A 321 -0.89 -10.21 -11.61
CA VAL A 321 -0.61 -11.61 -11.95
C VAL A 321 0.90 -11.84 -11.99
N TYR A 322 1.36 -12.83 -11.22
CA TYR A 322 2.76 -13.24 -11.23
C TYR A 322 3.21 -13.68 -12.63
N GLN A 323 4.40 -13.25 -13.01
CA GLN A 323 5.17 -13.78 -14.12
C GLN A 323 6.52 -14.26 -13.56
N ASP A 324 7.16 -15.17 -14.25
CA ASP A 324 8.44 -15.74 -13.79
C ASP A 324 9.48 -14.63 -13.55
N TYR A 325 9.64 -14.25 -12.27
CA TYR A 325 10.55 -13.19 -11.87
C TYR A 325 11.91 -13.79 -11.54
N ASP A 326 12.85 -13.62 -12.46
CA ASP A 326 14.27 -13.94 -12.23
C ASP A 326 15.09 -12.63 -12.05
N PRO A 327 15.58 -12.34 -10.84
CA PRO A 327 16.45 -11.19 -10.62
C PRO A 327 17.86 -11.39 -11.16
N ASN A 328 18.26 -12.66 -11.46
CA ASN A 328 19.57 -13.03 -11.92
C ASN A 328 19.46 -13.87 -13.20
N PRO A 329 19.42 -13.25 -14.38
CA PRO A 329 19.39 -13.98 -15.64
C PRO A 329 20.70 -14.72 -15.92
#